data_57e876a3a03e644a8b87672e9723b35c
#
_entry.id   57e876a3a03e644a8b87672e9723b35c
#
_cell.length_a   1.000
_cell.length_b   1.000
_cell.length_c   1.000
_cell.angle_alpha   90.00
_cell.angle_beta   90.00
_cell.angle_gamma   90.00
#
_symmetry.space_group_name_H-M   'P 1'
#
loop_
_entity.id
_entity.type
_entity.pdbx_description
1 polymer ?
#
loop_
_entity_poly.entity_id
_entity_poly.type
_entity_poly.pdbx_seq_one_letter_code
_entity_poly.pdbx_strand_id
1 'polypeptide(L)'
;MSPLMLKEQVREDFREALKECDSELVYATAQTVFEYFRKHPDNYLQALDVAGSMLYISIFSLQGGENLVTGFFTEDPDGYCSLYRQNTVAEVLQWLHFLTEKIGEILDGKRSDCKNIKVAIVRKYINEHVTEHLSPVSYTHLR
;
A
#
# COMPACT_ATOMS: atom_id res chain seq x y z
N MET A 1 7.35 13.64 17.94
CA MET A 1 7.91 12.79 16.88
C MET A 1 8.69 13.63 15.89
N SER A 2 9.88 13.21 15.54
CA SER A 2 10.68 13.91 14.53
C SER A 2 10.26 13.49 13.13
N PRO A 3 10.58 14.28 12.11
CA PRO A 3 10.28 13.87 10.73
C PRO A 3 10.94 12.55 10.34
N LEU A 4 12.13 12.26 10.87
CA LEU A 4 12.81 11.01 10.57
C LEU A 4 12.09 9.82 11.21
N MET A 5 11.61 9.97 12.43
CA MET A 5 10.84 8.92 13.11
C MET A 5 9.53 8.67 12.39
N LEU A 6 8.87 9.74 11.95
CA LEU A 6 7.65 9.61 11.16
C LEU A 6 7.91 8.84 9.87
N LYS A 7 8.99 9.19 9.17
CA LYS A 7 9.35 8.53 7.92
C LYS A 7 9.57 7.04 8.10
N GLU A 8 10.28 6.64 9.15
CA GLU A 8 10.53 5.23 9.42
C GLU A 8 9.24 4.48 9.72
N GLN A 9 8.36 5.06 10.53
CA GLN A 9 7.09 4.43 10.87
C GLN A 9 6.21 4.31 9.63
N VAL A 10 6.14 5.36 8.81
CA VAL A 10 5.33 5.38 7.60
C VAL A 10 5.82 4.35 6.61
N ARG A 11 7.12 4.23 6.42
CA ARG A 11 7.69 3.25 5.50
C ARG A 11 7.34 1.84 5.91
N GLU A 12 7.45 1.54 7.19
CA GLU A 12 7.14 0.23 7.72
C GLU A 12 5.66 -0.11 7.56
N ASP A 13 4.79 0.80 7.98
CA ASP A 13 3.36 0.61 7.89
C ASP A 13 2.88 0.51 6.45
N PHE A 14 3.45 1.31 5.57
CA PHE A 14 3.04 1.32 4.18
C PHE A 14 3.46 0.03 3.46
N ARG A 15 4.67 -0.46 3.73
CA ARG A 15 5.11 -1.74 3.19
C ARG A 15 4.21 -2.88 3.67
N GLU A 16 3.85 -2.86 4.95
CA GLU A 16 2.98 -3.88 5.51
C GLU A 16 1.60 -3.81 4.85
N ALA A 17 1.07 -2.60 4.64
CA ALA A 17 -0.22 -2.41 4.00
C ALA A 17 -0.23 -3.01 2.59
N LEU A 18 0.82 -2.76 1.81
CA LEU A 18 0.90 -3.27 0.45
C LEU A 18 1.07 -4.79 0.43
N LYS A 19 1.86 -5.31 1.35
CA LYS A 19 2.10 -6.74 1.44
C LYS A 19 0.83 -7.50 1.78
N GLU A 20 0.03 -6.97 2.70
CA GLU A 20 -1.20 -7.61 3.17
C GLU A 20 -2.44 -7.19 2.39
N CYS A 21 -2.29 -6.38 1.37
CA CYS A 21 -3.41 -5.80 0.60
C CYS A 21 -4.42 -5.12 1.51
N ASP A 22 -3.91 -4.36 2.48
CA ASP A 22 -4.73 -3.73 3.51
C ASP A 22 -4.95 -2.26 3.17
N SER A 23 -6.05 -1.95 2.50
CA SER A 23 -6.37 -0.58 2.11
C SER A 23 -6.62 0.32 3.31
N GLU A 24 -7.18 -0.22 4.38
CA GLU A 24 -7.44 0.56 5.58
C GLU A 24 -6.12 1.07 6.18
N LEU A 25 -5.10 0.23 6.19
CA LEU A 25 -3.80 0.63 6.69
C LEU A 25 -3.14 1.65 5.76
N VAL A 26 -3.37 1.56 4.44
CA VAL A 26 -2.90 2.59 3.50
C VAL A 26 -3.51 3.93 3.87
N TYR A 27 -4.81 3.99 4.09
CA TYR A 27 -5.49 5.23 4.42
C TYR A 27 -5.07 5.74 5.80
N ALA A 28 -4.90 4.86 6.77
CA ALA A 28 -4.45 5.24 8.10
C ALA A 28 -3.03 5.82 8.06
N THR A 29 -2.15 5.21 7.27
CA THR A 29 -0.78 5.69 7.11
C THR A 29 -0.78 7.07 6.45
N ALA A 30 -1.57 7.25 5.40
CA ALA A 30 -1.70 8.54 4.75
C ALA A 30 -2.22 9.61 5.72
N GLN A 31 -3.21 9.25 6.53
CA GLN A 31 -3.79 10.17 7.50
C GLN A 31 -2.75 10.61 8.53
N THR A 32 -1.90 9.69 8.96
CA THR A 32 -0.81 10.02 9.88
C THR A 32 0.12 11.08 9.28
N VAL A 33 0.46 10.94 8.00
CA VAL A 33 1.29 11.91 7.29
C VAL A 33 0.57 13.26 7.20
N PHE A 34 -0.70 13.24 6.81
CA PHE A 34 -1.47 14.47 6.65
C PHE A 34 -1.56 15.25 7.97
N GLU A 35 -1.85 14.56 9.07
CA GLU A 35 -1.98 15.20 10.37
C GLU A 35 -0.66 15.80 10.84
N TYR A 36 0.43 15.08 10.62
CA TYR A 36 1.75 15.57 11.02
C TYR A 36 2.10 16.85 10.27
N PHE A 37 1.98 16.85 8.94
CA PHE A 37 2.43 17.98 8.15
C PHE A 37 1.44 19.16 8.13
N ARG A 38 0.19 18.93 8.50
CA ARG A 38 -0.71 20.05 8.75
C ARG A 38 -0.25 20.87 9.93
N LYS A 39 0.37 20.22 10.91
CA LYS A 39 0.91 20.91 12.09
C LYS A 39 2.31 21.45 11.86
N HIS A 40 2.95 21.06 10.76
CA HIS A 40 4.31 21.46 10.45
C HIS A 40 4.39 21.96 9.00
N PRO A 41 3.67 23.05 8.68
CA PRO A 41 3.58 23.50 7.28
C PRO A 41 4.88 24.06 6.71
N ASP A 42 5.89 24.27 7.56
CA ASP A 42 7.19 24.74 7.09
C ASP A 42 8.14 23.60 6.70
N ASN A 43 7.72 22.36 6.94
CA ASN A 43 8.59 21.20 6.70
C ASN A 43 8.37 20.64 5.29
N TYR A 44 8.52 21.48 4.29
CA TYR A 44 8.27 21.10 2.90
C TYR A 44 9.18 19.98 2.42
N LEU A 45 10.49 20.07 2.69
CA LEU A 45 11.42 19.06 2.21
C LEU A 45 11.17 17.70 2.88
N GLN A 46 10.78 17.72 4.14
CA GLN A 46 10.46 16.49 4.86
C GLN A 46 9.18 15.87 4.34
N ALA A 47 8.18 16.69 4.02
CA ALA A 47 6.94 16.18 3.41
C ALA A 47 7.23 15.55 2.06
N LEU A 48 8.06 16.21 1.26
CA LEU A 48 8.45 15.70 -0.05
C LEU A 48 9.20 14.38 0.09
N ASP A 49 10.09 14.27 1.08
CA ASP A 49 10.86 13.07 1.34
C ASP A 49 9.96 11.89 1.74
N VAL A 50 8.99 12.13 2.60
CA VAL A 50 8.06 11.09 3.01
C VAL A 50 7.20 10.63 1.84
N ALA A 51 6.68 11.59 1.07
CA ALA A 51 5.85 11.27 -0.10
C ALA A 51 6.66 10.50 -1.15
N GLY A 52 7.91 10.90 -1.38
CA GLY A 52 8.81 10.18 -2.29
C GLY A 52 9.10 8.77 -1.83
N SER A 53 9.23 8.57 -0.51
CA SER A 53 9.43 7.24 0.04
C SER A 53 8.20 6.35 -0.20
N MET A 54 7.01 6.90 -0.03
CA MET A 54 5.78 6.16 -0.29
C MET A 54 5.64 5.84 -1.77
N LEU A 55 6.01 6.76 -2.64
CA LEU A 55 6.02 6.52 -4.07
C LEU A 55 6.96 5.38 -4.43
N TYR A 56 8.18 5.41 -3.91
CA TYR A 56 9.19 4.38 -4.14
C TYR A 56 8.67 3.00 -3.69
N ILE A 57 8.10 2.95 -2.50
CA ILE A 57 7.55 1.71 -1.96
C ILE A 57 6.41 1.20 -2.85
N SER A 58 5.55 2.08 -3.35
CA SER A 58 4.46 1.70 -4.25
C SER A 58 4.99 1.06 -5.52
N ILE A 59 6.04 1.62 -6.09
CA ILE A 59 6.60 1.12 -7.34
C ILE A 59 7.26 -0.25 -7.15
N PHE A 60 7.99 -0.43 -6.05
CA PHE A 60 8.81 -1.62 -5.87
C PHE A 60 8.19 -2.71 -5.02
N SER A 61 7.13 -2.40 -4.27
CA SER A 61 6.48 -3.40 -3.42
C SER A 61 5.20 -3.98 -4.01
N LEU A 62 4.62 -3.33 -5.01
CA LEU A 62 3.45 -3.87 -5.70
C LEU A 62 3.91 -4.62 -6.94
N GLN A 63 3.24 -5.74 -7.23
CA GLN A 63 3.52 -6.46 -8.47
C GLN A 63 3.10 -5.59 -9.65
N GLY A 64 4.03 -5.33 -10.57
CA GLY A 64 3.77 -4.42 -11.65
C GLY A 64 3.58 -2.98 -11.19
N GLY A 65 4.18 -2.64 -10.05
CA GLY A 65 3.96 -1.34 -9.40
C GLY A 65 4.31 -0.14 -10.27
N GLU A 66 5.39 -0.23 -11.05
CA GLU A 66 5.77 0.89 -11.90
C GLU A 66 4.68 1.17 -12.94
N ASN A 67 4.16 0.13 -13.58
CA ASN A 67 3.09 0.30 -14.57
C ASN A 67 1.80 0.80 -13.94
N LEU A 68 1.48 0.31 -12.75
CA LEU A 68 0.29 0.76 -12.04
C LEU A 68 0.38 2.23 -11.69
N VAL A 69 1.49 2.63 -11.09
CA VAL A 69 1.68 4.03 -10.67
C VAL A 69 1.77 4.94 -11.88
N THR A 70 2.45 4.52 -12.93
CA THR A 70 2.49 5.28 -14.17
C THR A 70 1.07 5.48 -14.71
N GLY A 71 0.24 4.47 -14.61
CA GLY A 71 -1.16 4.55 -15.05
C GLY A 71 -1.98 5.56 -14.27
N PHE A 72 -1.66 5.83 -13.01
CA PHE A 72 -2.38 6.82 -12.21
C PHE A 72 -2.14 8.25 -12.71
N PHE A 73 -1.00 8.49 -13.35
CA PHE A 73 -0.58 9.83 -13.73
C PHE A 73 -0.45 10.01 -15.24
N THR A 74 -1.25 9.28 -16.01
CA THR A 74 -1.16 9.32 -17.49
C THR A 74 -1.43 10.69 -18.08
N GLU A 75 -2.22 11.52 -17.40
CA GLU A 75 -2.56 12.85 -17.91
C GLU A 75 -1.53 13.90 -17.54
N ASP A 76 -0.57 13.56 -16.71
CA ASP A 76 0.47 14.48 -16.30
C ASP A 76 1.69 14.27 -17.18
N PRO A 77 2.24 15.32 -17.81
CA PRO A 77 3.43 15.19 -18.66
C PRO A 77 4.64 14.59 -17.96
N ASP A 78 4.75 14.80 -16.65
CA ASP A 78 5.87 14.28 -15.87
C ASP A 78 5.55 12.95 -15.19
N GLY A 79 4.35 12.42 -15.39
CA GLY A 79 3.95 11.17 -14.77
C GLY A 79 4.00 11.27 -13.24
N TYR A 80 4.47 10.21 -12.59
CA TYR A 80 4.55 10.23 -11.12
C TYR A 80 5.63 11.18 -10.59
N CYS A 81 6.54 11.61 -11.44
CA CYS A 81 7.52 12.63 -11.04
C CYS A 81 6.90 14.00 -10.81
N SER A 82 5.60 14.13 -11.10
CA SER A 82 4.86 15.36 -10.77
C SER A 82 4.91 15.67 -9.27
N LEU A 83 5.20 14.69 -8.44
CA LEU A 83 5.43 14.93 -7.02
C LEU A 83 6.46 16.04 -6.81
N TYR A 84 7.54 16.00 -7.58
CA TYR A 84 8.66 16.94 -7.40
C TYR A 84 8.39 18.32 -7.99
N ARG A 85 7.22 18.50 -8.60
CA ARG A 85 6.78 19.80 -9.07
C ARG A 85 5.88 20.52 -8.09
N GLN A 86 5.51 19.86 -7.01
CA GLN A 86 4.69 20.48 -5.97
C GLN A 86 5.57 21.45 -5.19
N ASN A 87 5.02 22.61 -4.83
CA ASN A 87 5.81 23.70 -4.27
C ASN A 87 5.54 23.94 -2.79
N THR A 88 4.49 23.39 -2.25
CA THR A 88 4.11 23.61 -0.84
C THR A 88 3.75 22.28 -0.19
N VAL A 89 3.75 22.28 1.15
CA VAL A 89 3.32 21.11 1.90
C VAL A 89 1.89 20.71 1.51
N ALA A 90 0.99 21.68 1.39
CA ALA A 90 -0.39 21.40 1.03
C ALA A 90 -0.48 20.68 -0.32
N GLU A 91 0.30 21.12 -1.30
CA GLU A 91 0.31 20.51 -2.62
C GLU A 91 0.88 19.10 -2.57
N VAL A 92 1.95 18.89 -1.80
CA VAL A 92 2.53 17.56 -1.63
C VAL A 92 1.50 16.62 -1.00
N LEU A 93 0.76 17.09 -0.01
CA LEU A 93 -0.26 16.28 0.65
C LEU A 93 -1.42 15.94 -0.30
N GLN A 94 -1.81 16.87 -1.16
CA GLN A 94 -2.85 16.60 -2.17
C GLN A 94 -2.36 15.53 -3.16
N TRP A 95 -1.12 15.63 -3.60
CA TRP A 95 -0.54 14.64 -4.49
C TRP A 95 -0.52 13.27 -3.83
N LEU A 96 -0.09 13.23 -2.56
CA LEU A 96 -0.04 11.99 -1.80
C LEU A 96 -1.43 11.40 -1.57
N HIS A 97 -2.41 12.25 -1.33
CA HIS A 97 -3.79 11.81 -1.16
C HIS A 97 -4.28 11.09 -2.43
N PHE A 98 -3.99 11.66 -3.60
CA PHE A 98 -4.36 11.04 -4.86
C PHE A 98 -3.69 9.67 -5.02
N LEU A 99 -2.38 9.59 -4.74
CA LEU A 99 -1.64 8.34 -4.86
C LEU A 99 -2.22 7.27 -3.93
N THR A 100 -2.41 7.59 -2.66
CA THR A 100 -2.86 6.62 -1.68
C THR A 100 -4.31 6.19 -1.91
N GLU A 101 -5.14 7.09 -2.42
CA GLU A 101 -6.51 6.75 -2.77
C GLU A 101 -6.55 5.75 -3.92
N LYS A 102 -5.74 5.96 -4.95
CA LYS A 102 -5.66 5.05 -6.08
C LYS A 102 -5.11 3.69 -5.65
N ILE A 103 -4.09 3.68 -4.81
CA ILE A 103 -3.53 2.43 -4.29
C ILE A 103 -4.56 1.69 -3.47
N GLY A 104 -5.29 2.40 -2.59
CA GLY A 104 -6.32 1.77 -1.78
C GLY A 104 -7.39 1.10 -2.62
N GLU A 105 -7.82 1.73 -3.70
CA GLU A 105 -8.81 1.15 -4.61
C GLU A 105 -8.29 -0.15 -5.24
N ILE A 106 -7.03 -0.16 -5.66
CA ILE A 106 -6.43 -1.35 -6.25
C ILE A 106 -6.31 -2.47 -5.21
N LEU A 107 -5.90 -2.13 -4.00
CA LEU A 107 -5.75 -3.13 -2.95
C LEU A 107 -7.09 -3.74 -2.55
N ASP A 108 -8.16 -2.97 -2.57
CA ASP A 108 -9.49 -3.51 -2.28
C ASP A 108 -9.86 -4.59 -3.28
N GLY A 109 -9.60 -4.38 -4.56
CA GLY A 109 -9.83 -5.38 -5.59
C GLY A 109 -8.94 -6.61 -5.40
N LYS A 110 -7.66 -6.39 -5.13
CA LYS A 110 -6.72 -7.49 -4.92
C LYS A 110 -7.01 -8.28 -3.66
N ARG A 111 -7.43 -7.62 -2.60
CA ARG A 111 -7.76 -8.29 -1.36
C ARG A 111 -8.90 -9.28 -1.56
N SER A 112 -9.90 -8.90 -2.33
CA SER A 112 -11.00 -9.78 -2.66
C SER A 112 -10.50 -11.02 -3.40
N ASP A 113 -9.65 -10.81 -4.41
CA ASP A 113 -9.06 -11.91 -5.18
C ASP A 113 -8.19 -12.81 -4.32
N CYS A 114 -7.37 -12.23 -3.46
CA CYS A 114 -6.53 -12.98 -2.55
C CYS A 114 -7.36 -13.84 -1.60
N LYS A 115 -8.46 -13.30 -1.08
CA LYS A 115 -9.34 -14.07 -0.23
C LYS A 115 -9.94 -15.24 -0.97
N ASN A 116 -10.40 -15.03 -2.19
CA ASN A 116 -10.99 -16.10 -2.99
C ASN A 116 -9.99 -17.19 -3.30
N ILE A 117 -8.78 -16.84 -3.60
CA ILE A 117 -7.71 -17.80 -3.86
C ILE A 117 -7.41 -18.61 -2.60
N LYS A 118 -7.32 -17.97 -1.45
CA LYS A 118 -7.05 -18.67 -0.19
C LYS A 118 -8.15 -19.64 0.16
N VAL A 119 -9.40 -19.25 -0.03
CA VAL A 119 -10.53 -20.13 0.23
C VAL A 119 -10.50 -21.34 -0.70
N ALA A 120 -10.23 -21.12 -1.98
CA ALA A 120 -10.16 -22.21 -2.96
C ALA A 120 -9.05 -23.21 -2.61
N ILE A 121 -7.90 -22.72 -2.20
CA ILE A 121 -6.79 -23.57 -1.80
C ILE A 121 -7.15 -24.41 -0.58
N VAL A 122 -7.78 -23.80 0.42
CA VAL A 122 -8.19 -24.50 1.62
C VAL A 122 -9.19 -25.60 1.29
N ARG A 123 -10.18 -25.30 0.46
CA ARG A 123 -11.18 -26.30 0.05
C ARG A 123 -10.53 -27.48 -0.65
N LYS A 124 -9.61 -27.21 -1.57
CA LYS A 124 -8.91 -28.25 -2.28
C LYS A 124 -8.12 -29.12 -1.32
N TYR A 125 -7.42 -28.50 -0.40
CA TYR A 125 -6.63 -29.22 0.58
C TYR A 125 -7.50 -30.15 1.43
N ILE A 126 -8.61 -29.67 1.92
CA ILE A 126 -9.53 -30.46 2.72
C ILE A 126 -10.06 -31.66 1.93
N ASN A 127 -10.49 -31.44 0.71
CA ASN A 127 -11.03 -32.51 -0.12
C ASN A 127 -10.00 -33.61 -0.39
N GLU A 128 -8.79 -33.24 -0.70
CA GLU A 128 -7.72 -34.19 -0.96
C GLU A 128 -7.41 -35.05 0.27
N HIS A 129 -7.38 -34.43 1.44
CA HIS A 129 -6.99 -35.13 2.63
C HIS A 129 -8.13 -35.97 3.22
N VAL A 130 -9.33 -35.57 3.00
CA VAL A 130 -10.47 -36.36 3.42
C VAL A 130 -10.55 -37.65 2.60
N THR A 131 -10.23 -37.58 1.31
CA THR A 131 -10.30 -38.78 0.48
C THR A 131 -9.12 -39.70 0.69
N GLU A 132 -8.02 -39.25 1.21
CA GLU A 132 -6.87 -40.10 1.43
C GLU A 132 -7.14 -41.13 2.49
N HIS A 133 -7.66 -40.75 3.62
CA HIS A 133 -7.98 -41.71 4.60
C HIS A 133 -8.80 -41.14 5.69
N LEU A 134 -9.45 -40.15 5.44
CA LEU A 134 -10.35 -39.58 6.38
C LEU A 134 -9.72 -39.14 7.66
N SER A 135 -8.45 -39.02 7.69
CA SER A 135 -7.82 -38.56 8.87
C SER A 135 -7.78 -37.08 8.91
N PRO A 136 -8.31 -36.52 9.90
CA PRO A 136 -8.27 -35.10 10.01
C PRO A 136 -6.91 -34.60 10.34
N VAL A 137 -6.03 -35.47 10.65
CA VAL A 137 -4.73 -35.05 10.96
C VAL A 137 -4.11 -34.24 9.92
N SER A 138 -4.45 -34.48 8.72
CA SER A 138 -3.84 -33.80 7.72
C SER A 138 -4.23 -32.42 7.63
N TYR A 139 -5.09 -32.02 8.40
CA TYR A 139 -5.32 -30.72 8.31
C TYR A 139 -4.46 -30.02 8.89
N THR A 140 -3.92 -30.31 8.91
CA THR A 140 -3.41 -29.54 9.24
C THR A 140 -2.47 -29.44 8.63
N HIS A 141 -2.42 -30.19 8.09
CA HIS A 141 -1.72 -29.95 7.39
C HIS A 141 -2.22 -29.16 6.61
N LEU A 142 -2.87 -29.08 6.77
CA LEU A 142 -3.33 -28.46 6.23
C LEU A 142 -2.87 -27.81 6.18
N ARG A 143 -2.57 -28.48 6.26
CA ARG A 143 -2.18 -28.69 6.10
C ARG A 143 -1.58 -28.17 5.77
#